data_92df1a95060d99a5563660dd7f4a80ea
#
_entry.id   92df1a95060d99a5563660dd7f4a80ea
#
_cell.length_a   1.000
_cell.length_b   1.000
_cell.length_c   1.000
_cell.angle_alpha   90.00
_cell.angle_beta   90.00
_cell.angle_gamma   90.00
#
_symmetry.space_group_name_H-M   'P 1'
#
loop_
_entity.id
_entity.type
_entity.pdbx_description
1 polymer ?
#
loop_
_entity_poly.entity_id
_entity_poly.type
_entity_poly.pdbx_seq_one_letter_code
_entity_poly.pdbx_strand_id
1 'polypeptide(L)'
;STNLLTAAAVAMSNRLPILFLPGDTYANRMPDPVLQQVEHFNNPNITQNDAFKYVTRYFDRITRPEQILQTLPQAIQTMIDPADCGPACISLSQDVQGEVFDYPEEFFKEKVHTIRRPRPDDFQIKQAVETIKKSKNPIIISGGGVFYSDAMKELSEFAKKHNIPTAQTVMGYSTMKKDDPYFLGAIGGFGGKATNNFMKKTDLAIA
;
A
#
# COMPACT_ATOMS: atom_id res chain seq x y z
N SER A 1 17.67 11.75 -4.70
CA SER A 1 16.46 10.95 -5.04
C SER A 1 16.71 9.44 -5.02
N THR A 2 17.91 8.96 -5.41
CA THR A 2 18.18 7.50 -5.49
C THR A 2 17.97 6.74 -4.17
N ASN A 3 18.27 7.33 -3.02
CA ASN A 3 17.99 6.73 -1.71
C ASN A 3 16.50 6.49 -1.45
N LEU A 4 15.62 7.23 -2.09
CA LEU A 4 14.16 7.05 -1.96
C LEU A 4 13.67 5.77 -2.65
N LEU A 5 14.42 5.19 -3.60
CA LEU A 5 14.04 3.96 -4.30
C LEU A 5 13.85 2.78 -3.36
N THR A 6 14.71 2.65 -2.34
CA THR A 6 14.55 1.59 -1.34
C THR A 6 13.26 1.80 -0.53
N ALA A 7 12.97 3.03 -0.13
CA ALA A 7 11.73 3.35 0.59
C ALA A 7 10.50 3.11 -0.30
N ALA A 8 10.58 3.46 -1.59
CA ALA A 8 9.49 3.20 -2.54
C ALA A 8 9.26 1.69 -2.75
N ALA A 9 10.34 0.90 -2.87
CA ALA A 9 10.23 -0.56 -2.98
C ALA A 9 9.62 -1.20 -1.73
N VAL A 10 9.99 -0.73 -0.53
CA VAL A 10 9.35 -1.15 0.73
C VAL A 10 7.88 -0.76 0.74
N ALA A 11 7.55 0.47 0.38
CA ALA A 11 6.15 0.92 0.30
C ALA A 11 5.34 0.11 -0.71
N MET A 12 5.93 -0.21 -1.87
CA MET A 12 5.29 -1.02 -2.92
C MET A 12 4.96 -2.43 -2.43
N SER A 13 5.92 -3.09 -1.78
CA SER A 13 5.73 -4.45 -1.27
C SER A 13 4.76 -4.53 -0.08
N ASN A 14 4.70 -3.47 0.73
CA ASN A 14 3.84 -3.40 1.91
C ASN A 14 2.52 -2.63 1.66
N ARG A 15 2.25 -2.20 0.42
CA ARG A 15 1.04 -1.46 0.05
C ARG A 15 0.84 -0.17 0.86
N LEU A 16 1.94 0.55 1.14
CA LEU A 16 1.89 1.79 1.91
C LEU A 16 1.60 2.99 1.00
N PRO A 17 0.60 3.83 1.33
CA PRO A 17 0.24 5.00 0.53
C PRO A 17 1.22 6.15 0.79
N ILE A 18 2.32 6.19 0.07
CA ILE A 18 3.38 7.20 0.19
C ILE A 18 3.48 7.97 -1.12
N LEU A 19 3.43 9.30 -1.04
CA LEU A 19 3.70 10.17 -2.18
C LEU A 19 5.18 10.59 -2.18
N PHE A 20 5.90 10.23 -3.23
CA PHE A 20 7.26 10.64 -3.50
C PHE A 20 7.28 11.83 -4.48
N LEU A 21 7.97 12.89 -4.12
CA LEU A 21 8.10 14.12 -4.92
C LEU A 21 9.59 14.43 -5.18
N PRO A 22 10.31 13.58 -5.93
CA PRO A 22 11.71 13.86 -6.25
C PRO A 22 11.82 14.99 -7.27
N GLY A 23 12.81 15.87 -7.10
CA GLY A 23 13.23 16.78 -8.17
C GLY A 23 13.78 15.99 -9.36
N ASP A 24 13.59 16.51 -10.56
CA ASP A 24 14.08 15.91 -11.80
C ASP A 24 14.98 16.90 -12.56
N THR A 25 15.57 16.45 -13.65
CA THR A 25 16.32 17.29 -14.58
C THR A 25 15.46 18.42 -15.15
N TYR A 26 16.08 19.43 -15.73
CA TYR A 26 15.36 20.54 -16.35
C TYR A 26 14.54 20.04 -17.55
N ALA A 27 13.26 20.39 -17.60
CA ALA A 27 12.38 20.04 -18.72
C ALA A 27 12.85 20.68 -20.04
N ASN A 28 13.37 21.92 -19.95
CA ASN A 28 13.96 22.63 -21.10
C ASN A 28 15.37 22.15 -21.45
N ARG A 29 15.97 21.23 -20.64
CA ARG A 29 17.31 20.66 -20.81
C ARG A 29 18.46 21.66 -20.75
N MET A 30 18.24 22.79 -20.07
CA MET A 30 19.29 23.80 -19.85
C MET A 30 19.27 24.26 -18.39
N PRO A 31 20.38 24.29 -17.66
CA PRO A 31 21.72 23.85 -18.09
C PRO A 31 21.84 22.30 -18.19
N ASP A 32 22.78 21.85 -19.04
CA ASP A 32 23.10 20.43 -19.22
C ASP A 32 24.65 20.29 -19.21
N PRO A 33 25.27 19.52 -18.26
CA PRO A 33 24.61 18.74 -17.19
C PRO A 33 24.17 19.60 -16.01
N VAL A 34 23.17 19.09 -15.26
CA VAL A 34 22.70 19.70 -14.01
C VAL A 34 23.48 19.13 -12.83
N LEU A 35 23.94 20.00 -11.93
CA LEU A 35 24.68 19.59 -10.74
C LEU A 35 23.90 18.57 -9.90
N GLN A 36 24.60 17.48 -9.51
CA GLN A 36 24.06 16.39 -8.68
C GLN A 36 22.95 15.56 -9.33
N GLN A 37 22.76 15.68 -10.64
CA GLN A 37 21.85 14.82 -11.40
C GLN A 37 22.63 13.64 -12.01
N VAL A 38 21.94 12.51 -12.15
CA VAL A 38 22.44 11.35 -12.89
C VAL A 38 21.79 11.35 -14.26
N GLU A 39 22.51 11.86 -15.23
CA GLU A 39 21.99 12.11 -16.59
C GLU A 39 22.47 11.05 -17.59
N HIS A 40 21.65 10.80 -18.58
CA HIS A 40 21.97 9.94 -19.71
C HIS A 40 22.27 10.80 -20.95
N PHE A 41 23.53 11.12 -21.20
CA PHE A 41 23.93 11.96 -22.33
C PHE A 41 23.46 11.43 -23.70
N ASN A 42 23.36 10.13 -23.86
CA ASN A 42 22.92 9.49 -25.11
C ASN A 42 21.38 9.32 -25.17
N ASN A 43 20.67 9.58 -24.09
CA ASN A 43 19.20 9.48 -24.03
C ASN A 43 18.61 10.50 -23.04
N PRO A 44 18.41 11.74 -23.48
CA PRO A 44 17.95 12.82 -22.62
C PRO A 44 16.51 12.67 -22.14
N ASN A 45 15.77 11.66 -22.62
CA ASN A 45 14.43 11.34 -22.13
C ASN A 45 14.43 10.43 -20.89
N ILE A 46 15.59 9.85 -20.56
CA ILE A 46 15.77 8.99 -19.37
C ILE A 46 16.44 9.80 -18.26
N THR A 47 15.81 9.82 -17.09
CA THR A 47 16.40 10.38 -15.88
C THR A 47 16.51 9.31 -14.80
N GLN A 48 17.26 9.57 -13.73
CA GLN A 48 17.33 8.67 -12.59
C GLN A 48 15.97 8.34 -11.98
N ASN A 49 15.00 9.27 -12.10
CA ASN A 49 13.68 9.11 -11.55
C ASN A 49 12.82 8.08 -12.31
N ASP A 50 13.22 7.69 -13.52
CA ASP A 50 12.55 6.59 -14.23
C ASP A 50 12.61 5.27 -13.47
N ALA A 51 13.57 5.10 -12.56
CA ALA A 51 13.66 3.93 -11.70
C ALA A 51 12.42 3.77 -10.77
N PHE A 52 11.74 4.86 -10.43
CA PHE A 52 10.50 4.81 -9.63
C PHE A 52 9.34 4.12 -10.36
N LYS A 53 9.35 4.06 -11.69
CA LYS A 53 8.33 3.35 -12.49
C LYS A 53 8.18 1.88 -12.10
N TYR A 54 9.25 1.27 -11.61
CA TYR A 54 9.28 -0.16 -11.24
C TYR A 54 8.93 -0.42 -9.78
N VAL A 55 8.91 0.61 -8.96
CA VAL A 55 8.72 0.49 -7.49
C VAL A 55 7.61 1.38 -6.95
N THR A 56 6.75 1.89 -7.84
CA THR A 56 5.53 2.66 -7.48
C THR A 56 4.33 2.17 -8.26
N ARG A 57 3.13 2.38 -7.71
CA ARG A 57 1.85 2.08 -8.37
C ARG A 57 1.45 3.13 -9.39
N TYR A 58 1.88 4.35 -9.16
CA TYR A 58 1.66 5.47 -10.06
C TYR A 58 2.97 6.25 -10.23
N PHE A 59 3.28 6.61 -11.45
CA PHE A 59 4.41 7.46 -11.78
C PHE A 59 4.02 8.47 -12.85
N ASP A 60 4.34 9.73 -12.61
CA ASP A 60 4.29 10.76 -13.65
C ASP A 60 5.45 11.74 -13.51
N ARG A 61 5.77 12.43 -14.59
CA ARG A 61 6.79 13.48 -14.65
C ARG A 61 6.16 14.79 -15.06
N ILE A 62 6.25 15.80 -14.22
CA ILE A 62 5.78 17.15 -14.49
C ILE A 62 6.83 17.90 -15.28
N THR A 63 6.53 18.19 -16.53
CA THR A 63 7.33 19.00 -17.46
C THR A 63 6.65 20.32 -17.83
N ARG A 64 5.45 20.55 -17.33
CA ARG A 64 4.66 21.79 -17.46
C ARG A 64 3.78 21.95 -16.22
N PRO A 65 3.62 23.16 -15.68
CA PRO A 65 2.94 23.37 -14.40
C PRO A 65 1.48 22.88 -14.39
N GLU A 66 0.74 23.02 -15.49
CA GLU A 66 -0.67 22.61 -15.57
C GLU A 66 -0.90 21.10 -15.41
N GLN A 67 0.10 20.27 -15.66
CA GLN A 67 -0.02 18.83 -15.56
C GLN A 67 -0.38 18.35 -14.14
N ILE A 68 0.02 19.12 -13.11
CA ILE A 68 -0.28 18.77 -11.71
C ILE A 68 -1.78 18.68 -11.44
N LEU A 69 -2.60 19.40 -12.20
CA LEU A 69 -4.06 19.40 -12.04
C LEU A 69 -4.70 18.03 -12.25
N GLN A 70 -4.08 17.18 -13.09
CA GLN A 70 -4.52 15.79 -13.30
C GLN A 70 -3.67 14.80 -12.53
N THR A 71 -2.37 14.99 -12.53
CA THR A 71 -1.41 14.04 -11.95
C THR A 71 -1.61 13.84 -10.46
N LEU A 72 -1.77 14.93 -9.69
CA LEU A 72 -1.93 14.83 -8.24
C LEU A 72 -3.22 14.09 -7.82
N PRO A 73 -4.40 14.39 -8.39
CA PRO A 73 -5.61 13.63 -8.09
C PRO A 73 -5.49 12.14 -8.43
N GLN A 74 -4.86 11.78 -9.54
CA GLN A 74 -4.65 10.37 -9.93
C GLN A 74 -3.69 9.65 -8.97
N ALA A 75 -2.61 10.32 -8.57
CA ALA A 75 -1.68 9.79 -7.57
C ALA A 75 -2.38 9.53 -6.24
N ILE A 76 -3.18 10.49 -5.76
CA ILE A 76 -3.98 10.34 -4.53
C ILE A 76 -4.95 9.19 -4.67
N GLN A 77 -5.68 9.09 -5.78
CA GLN A 77 -6.64 8.02 -6.00
C GLN A 77 -5.97 6.64 -5.98
N THR A 78 -4.79 6.49 -6.59
CA THR A 78 -4.03 5.25 -6.54
C THR A 78 -3.62 4.90 -5.11
N MET A 79 -3.16 5.87 -4.34
CA MET A 79 -2.74 5.65 -2.95
C MET A 79 -3.88 5.20 -2.02
N ILE A 80 -5.11 5.61 -2.29
CA ILE A 80 -6.29 5.27 -1.46
C ILE A 80 -7.16 4.15 -2.06
N ASP A 81 -6.78 3.60 -3.21
CA ASP A 81 -7.53 2.50 -3.81
C ASP A 81 -7.40 1.22 -2.97
N PRO A 82 -8.51 0.55 -2.61
CA PRO A 82 -8.46 -0.65 -1.75
C PRO A 82 -7.80 -1.86 -2.44
N ALA A 83 -7.82 -1.92 -3.77
CA ALA A 83 -7.20 -3.00 -4.54
C ALA A 83 -5.72 -2.74 -4.86
N ASP A 84 -5.41 -1.50 -5.29
CA ASP A 84 -4.08 -1.12 -5.78
C ASP A 84 -3.32 -0.14 -4.86
N CYS A 85 -3.74 -0.01 -3.61
CA CYS A 85 -3.05 0.83 -2.63
C CYS A 85 -1.53 0.61 -2.65
N GLY A 86 -0.79 1.71 -2.72
CA GLY A 86 0.67 1.68 -2.74
C GLY A 86 1.26 3.06 -3.02
N PRO A 87 2.58 3.14 -3.19
CA PRO A 87 3.26 4.41 -3.39
C PRO A 87 2.97 5.02 -4.76
N ALA A 88 2.91 6.34 -4.79
CA ALA A 88 2.89 7.15 -6.00
C ALA A 88 4.15 8.02 -6.07
N CYS A 89 4.64 8.29 -7.28
CA CYS A 89 5.76 9.19 -7.51
C CYS A 89 5.37 10.23 -8.55
N ILE A 90 5.56 11.48 -8.20
CA ILE A 90 5.45 12.62 -9.12
C ILE A 90 6.83 13.28 -9.21
N SER A 91 7.49 13.08 -10.33
CA SER A 91 8.81 13.63 -10.61
C SER A 91 8.67 15.08 -11.09
N LEU A 92 9.34 16.02 -10.40
CA LEU A 92 9.15 17.45 -10.59
C LEU A 92 10.39 18.06 -11.26
N SER A 93 10.28 18.42 -12.55
CA SER A 93 11.37 19.10 -13.26
C SER A 93 11.73 20.41 -12.57
N GLN A 94 13.02 20.66 -12.40
CA GLN A 94 13.52 21.73 -11.53
C GLN A 94 13.15 23.13 -12.03
N ASP A 95 13.19 23.37 -13.32
CA ASP A 95 12.77 24.64 -13.96
C ASP A 95 11.26 24.88 -13.82
N VAL A 96 10.47 23.83 -14.02
CA VAL A 96 9.00 23.89 -13.95
C VAL A 96 8.50 24.25 -12.54
N GLN A 97 9.24 23.90 -11.49
CA GLN A 97 8.89 24.28 -10.11
C GLN A 97 8.90 25.80 -9.89
N GLY A 98 9.63 26.54 -10.72
CA GLY A 98 9.70 28.01 -10.67
C GLY A 98 8.75 28.70 -11.64
N GLU A 99 8.04 27.97 -12.49
CA GLU A 99 7.12 28.54 -13.45
C GLU A 99 5.81 29.02 -12.81
N VAL A 100 5.24 30.08 -13.34
CA VAL A 100 3.95 30.63 -12.92
C VAL A 100 2.85 30.09 -13.81
N PHE A 101 1.75 29.68 -13.20
CA PHE A 101 0.55 29.22 -13.88
C PHE A 101 -0.70 29.71 -13.15
N ASP A 102 -1.75 30.05 -13.87
CA ASP A 102 -3.03 30.46 -13.30
C ASP A 102 -3.87 29.24 -12.93
N TYR A 103 -3.66 28.76 -11.69
CA TYR A 103 -4.36 27.58 -11.18
C TYR A 103 -5.81 27.89 -10.83
N PRO A 104 -6.78 27.05 -11.22
CA PRO A 104 -8.16 27.20 -10.77
C PRO A 104 -8.27 27.14 -9.25
N GLU A 105 -9.01 28.05 -8.63
CA GLU A 105 -9.23 28.06 -7.17
C GLU A 105 -9.80 26.74 -6.65
N GLU A 106 -10.60 26.05 -7.48
CA GLU A 106 -11.19 24.76 -7.17
C GLU A 106 -10.15 23.68 -6.86
N PHE A 107 -8.94 23.78 -7.43
CA PHE A 107 -7.85 22.86 -7.19
C PHE A 107 -7.37 22.89 -5.73
N PHE A 108 -7.44 24.04 -5.08
CA PHE A 108 -6.98 24.25 -3.70
C PHE A 108 -8.07 24.01 -2.65
N LYS A 109 -9.30 23.72 -3.05
CA LYS A 109 -10.35 23.42 -2.09
C LYS A 109 -10.10 22.10 -1.37
N GLU A 110 -10.40 22.10 -0.09
CA GLU A 110 -10.33 20.88 0.71
C GLU A 110 -11.22 19.78 0.12
N LYS A 111 -10.66 18.58 -0.01
CA LYS A 111 -11.37 17.38 -0.48
C LYS A 111 -11.28 16.28 0.55
N VAL A 112 -12.41 15.79 1.00
CA VAL A 112 -12.49 14.62 1.88
C VAL A 112 -12.54 13.36 1.00
N HIS A 113 -11.54 12.52 1.15
CA HIS A 113 -11.47 11.23 0.45
C HIS A 113 -12.01 10.12 1.33
N THR A 114 -13.01 9.40 0.83
CA THR A 114 -13.57 8.23 1.52
C THR A 114 -12.94 6.96 0.96
N ILE A 115 -12.27 6.20 1.81
CA ILE A 115 -11.71 4.90 1.44
C ILE A 115 -12.86 3.89 1.32
N ARG A 116 -13.05 3.34 0.13
CA ARG A 116 -14.05 2.30 -0.13
C ARG A 116 -13.53 0.97 0.42
N ARG A 117 -14.40 0.25 1.15
CA ARG A 117 -14.11 -1.10 1.65
C ARG A 117 -15.08 -2.06 0.99
N PRO A 118 -14.65 -2.80 -0.07
CA PRO A 118 -15.49 -3.77 -0.76
C PRO A 118 -15.98 -4.84 0.22
N ARG A 119 -17.25 -5.22 0.09
CA ARG A 119 -17.84 -6.30 0.89
C ARG A 119 -18.05 -7.53 0.02
N PRO A 120 -17.92 -8.75 0.58
CA PRO A 120 -18.28 -9.97 -0.12
C PRO A 120 -19.78 -9.98 -0.41
N ASP A 121 -20.20 -10.69 -1.47
CA ASP A 121 -21.61 -10.92 -1.73
C ASP A 121 -22.21 -12.00 -0.80
N ASP A 122 -23.54 -12.10 -0.79
CA ASP A 122 -24.25 -13.02 0.08
C ASP A 122 -23.93 -14.50 -0.22
N PHE A 123 -23.62 -14.83 -1.46
CA PHE A 123 -23.26 -16.19 -1.86
C PHE A 123 -21.90 -16.58 -1.27
N GLN A 124 -20.90 -15.70 -1.38
CA GLN A 124 -19.58 -15.89 -0.79
C GLN A 124 -19.67 -16.04 0.73
N ILE A 125 -20.48 -15.20 1.39
CA ILE A 125 -20.69 -15.28 2.84
C ILE A 125 -21.31 -16.64 3.23
N LYS A 126 -22.34 -17.10 2.51
CA LYS A 126 -22.99 -18.39 2.78
C LYS A 126 -22.01 -19.54 2.63
N GLN A 127 -21.21 -19.56 1.55
CA GLN A 127 -20.19 -20.59 1.34
C GLN A 127 -19.15 -20.60 2.48
N ALA A 128 -18.66 -19.43 2.89
CA ALA A 128 -17.70 -19.32 3.97
C ALA A 128 -18.29 -19.86 5.29
N VAL A 129 -19.51 -19.46 5.62
CA VAL A 129 -20.22 -19.94 6.84
C VAL A 129 -20.38 -21.46 6.83
N GLU A 130 -20.78 -22.06 5.71
CA GLU A 130 -20.93 -23.51 5.61
C GLU A 130 -19.59 -24.25 5.74
N THR A 131 -18.54 -23.68 5.18
CA THR A 131 -17.19 -24.24 5.27
C THR A 131 -16.68 -24.20 6.72
N ILE A 132 -16.85 -23.06 7.39
CA ILE A 132 -16.47 -22.90 8.80
C ILE A 132 -17.25 -23.86 9.70
N LYS A 133 -18.58 -24.02 9.48
CA LYS A 133 -19.40 -24.94 10.28
C LYS A 133 -19.00 -26.42 10.15
N LYS A 134 -18.42 -26.83 9.04
CA LYS A 134 -17.97 -28.21 8.80
C LYS A 134 -16.58 -28.49 9.40
N SER A 135 -15.80 -27.46 9.67
CA SER A 135 -14.47 -27.59 10.26
C SER A 135 -14.53 -27.98 11.72
N LYS A 136 -13.59 -28.84 12.13
CA LYS A 136 -13.45 -29.28 13.52
C LYS A 136 -12.30 -28.57 14.24
N ASN A 137 -11.34 -28.05 13.47
CA ASN A 137 -10.15 -27.42 14.04
C ASN A 137 -9.72 -26.21 13.17
N PRO A 138 -10.58 -25.17 13.07
CA PRO A 138 -10.29 -23.99 12.28
C PRO A 138 -9.23 -23.10 12.94
N ILE A 139 -8.52 -22.33 12.14
CA ILE A 139 -7.67 -21.23 12.59
C ILE A 139 -7.92 -20.00 11.73
N ILE A 140 -7.81 -18.80 12.32
CA ILE A 140 -7.76 -17.55 11.56
C ILE A 140 -6.29 -17.17 11.36
N ILE A 141 -5.96 -16.77 10.12
CA ILE A 141 -4.64 -16.23 9.78
C ILE A 141 -4.84 -14.75 9.44
N SER A 142 -4.60 -13.88 10.40
CA SER A 142 -4.76 -12.44 10.19
C SER A 142 -3.57 -11.85 9.42
N GLY A 143 -3.88 -11.11 8.37
CA GLY A 143 -2.93 -10.40 7.53
C GLY A 143 -3.19 -8.89 7.51
N GLY A 144 -2.51 -8.16 6.62
CA GLY A 144 -2.69 -6.73 6.43
C GLY A 144 -4.12 -6.32 6.04
N GLY A 145 -4.90 -7.23 5.45
CA GLY A 145 -6.30 -7.01 5.11
C GLY A 145 -7.17 -6.60 6.31
N VAL A 146 -6.85 -7.04 7.51
CA VAL A 146 -7.56 -6.64 8.73
C VAL A 146 -7.40 -5.15 9.01
N PHE A 147 -6.19 -4.58 8.80
CA PHE A 147 -5.96 -3.13 8.91
C PHE A 147 -6.70 -2.36 7.82
N TYR A 148 -6.55 -2.79 6.57
CA TYR A 148 -7.20 -2.10 5.43
C TYR A 148 -8.73 -2.13 5.51
N SER A 149 -9.28 -3.15 6.18
CA SER A 149 -10.72 -3.26 6.44
C SER A 149 -11.16 -2.55 7.71
N ASP A 150 -10.22 -2.06 8.55
CA ASP A 150 -10.51 -1.50 9.88
C ASP A 150 -11.30 -2.48 10.76
N ALA A 151 -10.90 -3.76 10.72
CA ALA A 151 -11.67 -4.88 11.27
C ALA A 151 -10.98 -5.57 12.47
N MET A 152 -10.10 -4.88 13.18
CA MET A 152 -9.37 -5.46 14.32
C MET A 152 -10.30 -5.84 15.47
N LYS A 153 -11.33 -5.02 15.72
CA LYS A 153 -12.32 -5.27 16.76
C LYS A 153 -13.19 -6.47 16.40
N GLU A 154 -13.68 -6.49 15.17
CA GLU A 154 -14.51 -7.58 14.63
C GLU A 154 -13.75 -8.90 14.62
N LEU A 155 -12.45 -8.89 14.30
CA LEU A 155 -11.59 -10.07 14.35
C LEU A 155 -11.56 -10.66 15.76
N SER A 156 -11.27 -9.85 16.79
CA SER A 156 -11.18 -10.31 18.17
C SER A 156 -12.55 -10.82 18.67
N GLU A 157 -13.64 -10.08 18.39
CA GLU A 157 -15.00 -10.48 18.75
C GLU A 157 -15.42 -11.79 18.07
N PHE A 158 -15.08 -11.97 16.79
CA PHE A 158 -15.37 -13.19 16.04
C PHE A 158 -14.61 -14.39 16.59
N ALA A 159 -13.29 -14.23 16.81
CA ALA A 159 -12.43 -15.26 17.38
C ALA A 159 -12.98 -15.74 18.73
N LYS A 160 -13.31 -14.81 19.62
CA LYS A 160 -13.90 -15.07 20.94
C LYS A 160 -15.26 -15.75 20.84
N LYS A 161 -16.17 -15.22 20.02
CA LYS A 161 -17.54 -15.73 19.88
C LYS A 161 -17.58 -17.17 19.38
N HIS A 162 -16.67 -17.52 18.48
CA HIS A 162 -16.64 -18.83 17.83
C HIS A 162 -15.55 -19.76 18.37
N ASN A 163 -14.79 -19.31 19.39
CA ASN A 163 -13.70 -20.06 20.00
C ASN A 163 -12.65 -20.51 18.95
N ILE A 164 -12.30 -19.62 18.03
CA ILE A 164 -11.35 -19.92 16.95
C ILE A 164 -10.03 -19.19 17.24
N PRO A 165 -8.90 -19.93 17.37
CA PRO A 165 -7.61 -19.32 17.58
C PRO A 165 -7.15 -18.53 16.36
N THR A 166 -6.38 -17.48 16.59
CA THR A 166 -5.89 -16.56 15.55
C THR A 166 -4.38 -16.51 15.58
N ALA A 167 -3.76 -16.73 14.43
CA ALA A 167 -2.35 -16.46 14.19
C ALA A 167 -2.21 -15.25 13.28
N GLN A 168 -1.07 -14.55 13.33
CA GLN A 168 -0.81 -13.39 12.47
C GLN A 168 0.35 -13.65 11.51
N THR A 169 0.23 -13.10 10.31
CA THR A 169 1.36 -12.99 9.38
C THR A 169 2.26 -11.81 9.76
N VAL A 170 3.41 -11.66 9.11
CA VAL A 170 4.26 -10.45 9.27
C VAL A 170 3.46 -9.18 8.97
N MET A 171 2.65 -9.19 7.91
CA MET A 171 1.79 -8.05 7.52
C MET A 171 0.58 -7.86 8.42
N GLY A 172 0.21 -8.86 9.18
CA GLY A 172 -0.85 -8.80 10.20
C GLY A 172 -0.35 -8.47 11.60
N TYR A 173 0.88 -8.00 11.75
CA TYR A 173 1.44 -7.65 13.05
C TYR A 173 0.55 -6.61 13.76
N SER A 174 0.22 -6.88 15.04
CA SER A 174 -0.68 -6.06 15.86
C SER A 174 -2.16 -6.02 15.43
N THR A 175 -2.62 -6.89 14.53
CA THR A 175 -4.06 -7.04 14.23
C THR A 175 -4.86 -7.58 15.41
N MET A 176 -4.19 -8.24 16.34
CA MET A 176 -4.75 -8.74 17.59
C MET A 176 -3.84 -8.39 18.75
N LYS A 177 -4.40 -8.13 19.94
CA LYS A 177 -3.61 -7.82 21.14
C LYS A 177 -2.84 -9.05 21.60
N LYS A 178 -1.62 -8.84 22.13
CA LYS A 178 -0.76 -9.94 22.59
C LYS A 178 -1.33 -10.70 23.79
N ASP A 179 -2.14 -10.05 24.59
CA ASP A 179 -2.82 -10.59 25.77
C ASP A 179 -4.21 -11.17 25.46
N ASP A 180 -4.64 -11.14 24.19
CA ASP A 180 -5.89 -11.76 23.78
C ASP A 180 -5.77 -13.30 23.92
N PRO A 181 -6.70 -13.97 24.63
CA PRO A 181 -6.60 -15.42 24.88
C PRO A 181 -6.70 -16.28 23.61
N TYR A 182 -7.20 -15.71 22.52
CA TYR A 182 -7.30 -16.38 21.22
C TYR A 182 -6.10 -16.12 20.30
N PHE A 183 -5.13 -15.30 20.74
CA PHE A 183 -3.94 -15.01 19.97
C PHE A 183 -2.84 -16.04 20.18
N LEU A 184 -2.50 -16.79 19.13
CA LEU A 184 -1.43 -17.81 19.15
C LEU A 184 -0.03 -17.25 18.82
N GLY A 185 0.06 -16.01 18.34
CA GLY A 185 1.32 -15.42 17.89
C GLY A 185 1.52 -15.46 16.38
N ALA A 186 2.76 -15.20 15.94
CA ALA A 186 3.11 -15.20 14.53
C ALA A 186 3.21 -16.61 13.93
N ILE A 187 2.92 -16.72 12.63
CA ILE A 187 2.99 -17.95 11.84
C ILE A 187 4.06 -17.85 10.76
N GLY A 188 4.50 -19.00 10.25
CA GLY A 188 5.47 -19.11 9.16
C GLY A 188 6.91 -19.14 9.63
N GLY A 189 7.86 -18.73 8.77
CA GLY A 189 9.29 -18.78 9.02
C GLY A 189 9.75 -17.99 10.25
N PHE A 190 9.05 -16.91 10.56
CA PHE A 190 9.27 -16.09 11.77
C PHE A 190 8.30 -16.44 12.91
N GLY A 191 7.49 -17.48 12.72
CA GLY A 191 6.47 -17.90 13.67
C GLY A 191 7.00 -18.74 14.82
N GLY A 192 6.26 -18.70 15.93
CA GLY A 192 6.55 -19.55 17.09
C GLY A 192 6.34 -21.04 16.81
N LYS A 193 7.13 -21.91 17.46
CA LYS A 193 7.00 -23.36 17.33
C LYS A 193 5.59 -23.85 17.70
N ALA A 194 4.97 -23.24 18.72
CA ALA A 194 3.61 -23.61 19.17
C ALA A 194 2.58 -23.33 18.08
N THR A 195 2.60 -22.12 17.51
CA THR A 195 1.69 -21.70 16.44
C THR A 195 1.86 -22.55 15.19
N ASN A 196 3.10 -22.80 14.76
CA ASN A 196 3.38 -23.64 13.60
C ASN A 196 2.98 -25.13 13.84
N ASN A 197 3.08 -25.63 15.06
CA ASN A 197 2.60 -26.98 15.40
C ASN A 197 1.07 -27.06 15.44
N PHE A 198 0.39 -25.99 15.87
CA PHE A 198 -1.08 -25.91 15.81
C PHE A 198 -1.57 -26.02 14.36
N MET A 199 -0.92 -25.30 13.45
CA MET A 199 -1.23 -25.33 12.01
C MET A 199 -1.21 -26.72 11.40
N LYS A 200 -0.33 -27.63 11.86
CA LYS A 200 -0.27 -29.02 11.36
C LYS A 200 -1.51 -29.82 11.67
N LYS A 201 -2.31 -29.40 12.65
CA LYS A 201 -3.55 -30.07 13.09
C LYS A 201 -4.82 -29.38 12.60
N THR A 202 -4.66 -28.26 11.91
CA THR A 202 -5.76 -27.46 11.40
C THR A 202 -6.37 -28.10 10.15
N ASP A 203 -7.69 -28.15 10.07
CA ASP A 203 -8.45 -28.62 8.91
C ASP A 203 -9.03 -27.47 8.06
N LEU A 204 -9.00 -26.24 8.58
CA LEU A 204 -9.43 -25.04 7.86
C LEU A 204 -8.62 -23.83 8.29
N ALA A 205 -8.00 -23.14 7.34
CA ALA A 205 -7.40 -21.83 7.53
C ALA A 205 -8.33 -20.76 6.93
N ILE A 206 -8.74 -19.79 7.76
CA ILE A 206 -9.50 -18.60 7.37
C ILE A 206 -8.49 -17.45 7.22
N ALA A 207 -8.22 -16.99 5.99
CA ALA A 207 -7.19 -16.00 5.68
C ALA A 207 -7.80 -14.77 4.96
#